data_d9d8f22cf977080772eddb87012dbdc0
#
_entry.id   d9d8f22cf977080772eddb87012dbdc0
#
_cell.length_a   1.000
_cell.length_b   1.000
_cell.length_c   1.000
_cell.angle_alpha   90.00
_cell.angle_beta   90.00
_cell.angle_gamma   90.00
#
_symmetry.space_group_name_H-M   'P 1'
#
loop_
_entity.id
_entity.type
_entity.pdbx_description
1 polymer ?
#
loop_
_entity_poly.entity_id
_entity_poly.type
_entity_poly.pdbx_seq_one_letter_code
_entity_poly.pdbx_strand_id
1 'polypeptide(L)'
;VFGLAQLLLIYNLVSSMRNGPSSGPDPWRGSSLEWAADSPPSAHNFHKMPTVSSSGEVKFVNYETESDGVAETHLSYWPIIVAFAAFVFLFGVITSWIILQFGVGLGIIGIYLYAKENFVAKEPKSEKWPFEKVNNMKLGVWIFLASEIIFFSALLGAYIFVRANSASWPAPGEFLSLQHGATNTFILLTSSFTAIIALMFAKTNSKRGVVASLLLTLTLGIVFIINKMSEWFELFEHGFVFSSGLPASSYFLITGVHGGHVLIGLLIIIFLFLR
;
A
#
# COMPACT_ATOMS: atom_id res chain seq x y z
N VAL A 1 3.34 -25.39 -22.50
CA VAL A 1 4.80 -25.43 -22.27
C VAL A 1 5.19 -24.47 -21.15
N PHE A 2 4.75 -23.20 -21.15
CA PHE A 2 5.15 -22.17 -20.17
C PHE A 2 4.71 -22.54 -18.72
N GLY A 3 3.49 -23.04 -18.54
CA GLY A 3 2.97 -23.45 -17.20
C GLY A 3 3.73 -24.65 -16.60
N LEU A 4 4.16 -25.59 -17.42
CA LEU A 4 4.96 -26.73 -16.96
C LEU A 4 6.36 -26.29 -16.51
N ALA A 5 6.97 -25.31 -17.19
CA ALA A 5 8.25 -24.74 -16.77
C ALA A 5 8.17 -24.08 -15.40
N GLN A 6 7.07 -23.40 -15.09
CA GLN A 6 6.84 -22.79 -13.76
C GLN A 6 6.68 -23.86 -12.67
N LEU A 7 5.99 -24.95 -12.94
CA LEU A 7 5.87 -26.05 -11.98
C LEU A 7 7.22 -26.73 -11.70
N LEU A 8 8.07 -26.88 -12.73
CA LEU A 8 9.43 -27.39 -12.57
C LEU A 8 10.31 -26.43 -11.74
N LEU A 9 10.15 -25.12 -11.94
CA LEU A 9 10.84 -24.12 -11.12
C LEU A 9 10.46 -24.25 -9.64
N ILE A 10 9.16 -24.30 -9.36
CA ILE A 10 8.63 -24.44 -8.00
C ILE A 10 9.11 -25.76 -7.38
N TYR A 11 9.04 -26.86 -8.11
CA TYR A 11 9.54 -28.16 -7.66
C TYR A 11 11.04 -28.11 -7.33
N ASN A 12 11.86 -27.53 -8.19
CA ASN A 12 13.30 -27.35 -7.96
C ASN A 12 13.58 -26.50 -6.71
N LEU A 13 12.84 -25.40 -6.55
CA LEU A 13 12.99 -24.53 -5.38
C LEU A 13 12.68 -25.29 -4.09
N VAL A 14 11.52 -25.95 -4.03
CA VAL A 14 11.08 -26.71 -2.84
C VAL A 14 12.02 -27.89 -2.57
N SER A 15 12.45 -28.61 -3.59
CA SER A 15 13.38 -29.73 -3.47
C SER A 15 14.75 -29.28 -2.98
N SER A 16 15.26 -28.16 -3.51
CA SER A 16 16.54 -27.58 -3.08
C SER A 16 16.49 -27.07 -1.65
N MET A 17 15.37 -26.46 -1.23
CA MET A 17 15.20 -26.00 0.16
C MET A 17 15.12 -27.16 1.16
N ARG A 18 14.58 -28.31 0.77
CA ARG A 18 14.41 -29.47 1.66
C ARG A 18 15.64 -30.37 1.71
N ASN A 19 16.26 -30.62 0.57
CA ASN A 19 17.27 -31.67 0.41
C ASN A 19 18.60 -31.14 -0.17
N GLY A 20 18.67 -29.85 -0.52
CA GLY A 20 19.88 -29.27 -1.07
C GLY A 20 21.00 -29.19 -0.03
N PRO A 21 22.25 -29.47 -0.40
CA PRO A 21 23.39 -29.23 0.48
C PRO A 21 23.53 -27.73 0.73
N SER A 22 23.89 -27.35 1.96
CA SER A 22 24.21 -25.96 2.27
C SER A 22 25.39 -25.51 1.42
N SER A 23 25.21 -24.42 0.66
CA SER A 23 26.26 -23.88 -0.21
C SER A 23 27.38 -23.17 0.54
N GLY A 24 27.22 -22.97 1.86
CA GLY A 24 28.18 -22.20 2.67
C GLY A 24 28.14 -20.70 2.41
N PRO A 25 28.94 -19.90 3.10
CA PRO A 25 28.94 -18.45 3.01
C PRO A 25 29.47 -17.90 1.66
N ASP A 26 30.32 -18.67 0.99
CA ASP A 26 30.89 -18.27 -0.32
C ASP A 26 30.88 -19.45 -1.31
N PRO A 27 29.71 -19.71 -1.96
CA PRO A 27 29.57 -20.83 -2.89
C PRO A 27 30.34 -20.65 -4.21
N TRP A 28 30.70 -19.41 -4.55
CA TRP A 28 31.34 -19.06 -5.81
C TRP A 28 32.84 -18.78 -5.67
N ARG A 29 33.36 -18.78 -4.43
CA ARG A 29 34.74 -18.40 -4.07
C ARG A 29 35.09 -17.02 -4.65
N GLY A 30 34.17 -16.08 -4.42
CA GLY A 30 34.32 -14.70 -4.90
C GLY A 30 35.37 -13.94 -4.12
N SER A 31 36.13 -13.08 -4.78
CA SER A 31 37.17 -12.26 -4.15
C SER A 31 36.66 -10.88 -3.69
N SER A 32 35.40 -10.57 -3.88
CA SER A 32 34.81 -9.27 -3.54
C SER A 32 34.28 -9.25 -2.10
N LEU A 33 34.12 -8.05 -1.54
CA LEU A 33 33.74 -7.83 -0.13
C LEU A 33 32.37 -8.43 0.23
N GLU A 34 31.45 -8.51 -0.73
CA GLU A 34 30.13 -9.13 -0.51
C GLU A 34 30.23 -10.62 -0.12
N TRP A 35 31.27 -11.34 -0.56
CA TRP A 35 31.50 -12.74 -0.20
C TRP A 35 32.24 -12.91 1.12
N ALA A 36 32.79 -11.82 1.67
CA ALA A 36 33.41 -11.82 3.00
C ALA A 36 32.39 -11.56 4.13
N ALA A 37 31.13 -11.26 3.81
CA ALA A 37 30.07 -11.11 4.78
C ALA A 37 29.55 -12.47 5.28
N ASP A 38 29.06 -12.50 6.52
CA ASP A 38 28.38 -13.68 7.07
C ASP A 38 27.12 -14.02 6.26
N SER A 39 26.76 -15.30 6.22
CA SER A 39 25.52 -15.73 5.57
C SER A 39 24.58 -16.38 6.61
N PRO A 40 23.39 -15.79 6.88
CA PRO A 40 22.84 -14.57 6.33
C PRO A 40 23.58 -13.30 6.82
N PRO A 41 23.62 -12.23 5.98
CA PRO A 41 24.34 -11.03 6.36
C PRO A 41 23.67 -10.33 7.54
N SER A 42 24.48 -9.69 8.40
CA SER A 42 23.98 -8.85 9.47
C SER A 42 23.25 -7.61 8.93
N ALA A 43 22.49 -6.91 9.78
CA ALA A 43 21.76 -5.68 9.38
C ALA A 43 22.67 -4.59 8.77
N HIS A 44 23.97 -4.65 9.07
CA HIS A 44 25.00 -3.73 8.54
C HIS A 44 25.99 -4.42 7.59
N ASN A 45 25.66 -5.59 7.06
CA ASN A 45 26.46 -6.48 6.24
C ASN A 45 27.69 -7.08 6.94
N PHE A 46 28.36 -6.32 7.79
CA PHE A 46 29.57 -6.76 8.50
C PHE A 46 29.44 -6.44 9.99
N HIS A 47 29.71 -7.43 10.86
CA HIS A 47 29.89 -7.21 12.30
C HIS A 47 31.18 -6.47 12.61
N LYS A 48 32.17 -6.56 11.72
CA LYS A 48 33.49 -5.91 11.82
C LYS A 48 33.69 -5.14 10.51
N MET A 49 34.08 -3.89 10.60
CA MET A 49 34.30 -3.09 9.39
C MET A 49 35.50 -3.63 8.62
N PRO A 50 35.34 -4.04 7.36
CA PRO A 50 36.47 -4.46 6.55
C PRO A 50 37.31 -3.24 6.16
N THR A 51 38.60 -3.28 6.41
CA THR A 51 39.55 -2.32 5.88
C THR A 51 40.42 -2.98 4.82
N VAL A 52 40.43 -2.37 3.62
CA VAL A 52 41.25 -2.89 2.51
C VAL A 52 42.61 -2.19 2.52
N SER A 53 43.68 -2.97 2.69
CA SER A 53 45.02 -2.46 2.56
C SER A 53 45.36 -2.11 1.11
N SER A 54 46.31 -1.22 0.87
CA SER A 54 46.87 -0.93 -0.46
C SER A 54 47.38 -2.15 -1.20
N SER A 55 47.66 -3.25 -0.49
CA SER A 55 48.03 -4.55 -1.04
C SER A 55 46.85 -5.44 -1.42
N GLY A 56 45.58 -4.98 -1.24
CA GLY A 56 44.36 -5.76 -1.48
C GLY A 56 43.99 -6.73 -0.35
N GLU A 57 44.76 -6.75 0.76
CA GLU A 57 44.45 -7.61 1.91
C GLU A 57 43.31 -7.01 2.72
N VAL A 58 42.24 -7.79 2.98
CA VAL A 58 41.09 -7.41 3.79
C VAL A 58 41.37 -7.73 5.26
N LYS A 59 41.38 -6.72 6.11
CA LYS A 59 41.46 -6.86 7.58
C LYS A 59 40.15 -6.40 8.21
N PHE A 60 39.65 -7.19 9.18
CA PHE A 60 38.43 -6.83 9.93
C PHE A 60 38.85 -6.16 11.26
N VAL A 61 38.43 -4.92 11.43
CA VAL A 61 38.65 -4.13 12.65
C VAL A 61 37.44 -4.32 13.55
N ASN A 62 37.65 -4.71 14.82
CA ASN A 62 36.57 -4.71 15.81
C ASN A 62 36.22 -3.25 16.12
N TYR A 63 35.06 -2.81 15.70
CA TYR A 63 34.42 -1.68 16.32
C TYR A 63 33.66 -2.20 17.54
N GLU A 64 33.95 -1.69 18.72
CA GLU A 64 33.02 -1.73 19.83
C GLU A 64 31.88 -0.79 19.45
N THR A 65 30.96 -1.30 18.63
CA THR A 65 29.65 -0.68 18.54
C THR A 65 29.01 -0.92 19.90
N GLU A 66 28.76 0.17 20.65
CA GLU A 66 27.68 0.14 21.63
C GLU A 66 26.54 -0.59 20.94
N SER A 67 26.15 -1.71 21.50
CA SER A 67 25.02 -2.51 21.04
C SER A 67 23.75 -1.69 21.29
N ASP A 68 23.51 -0.68 20.47
CA ASP A 68 22.17 -0.19 20.27
C ASP A 68 21.37 -1.38 19.80
N GLY A 69 20.60 -1.94 20.73
CA GLY A 69 19.90 -3.18 20.56
C GLY A 69 19.25 -3.20 19.19
N VAL A 70 19.77 -4.09 18.33
CA VAL A 70 19.15 -4.39 17.05
C VAL A 70 17.72 -4.74 17.39
N ALA A 71 16.79 -3.87 17.03
CA ALA A 71 15.38 -4.16 17.19
C ALA A 71 15.14 -5.42 16.36
N GLU A 72 14.93 -6.55 17.05
CA GLU A 72 14.55 -7.79 16.40
C GLU A 72 13.33 -7.46 15.55
N THR A 73 13.49 -7.50 14.23
CA THR A 73 12.38 -7.35 13.30
C THR A 73 11.56 -8.61 13.44
N HIS A 74 10.49 -8.55 14.23
CA HIS A 74 9.54 -9.63 14.32
C HIS A 74 8.93 -9.86 12.95
N LEU A 75 9.18 -11.05 12.37
CA LEU A 75 8.56 -11.47 11.14
C LEU A 75 7.06 -11.69 11.40
N SER A 76 6.23 -10.81 10.87
CA SER A 76 4.77 -10.95 10.94
C SER A 76 4.27 -11.77 9.74
N TYR A 77 3.42 -12.75 10.00
CA TYR A 77 2.74 -13.54 8.96
C TYR A 77 1.44 -12.88 8.46
N TRP A 78 0.93 -11.91 9.17
CA TRP A 78 -0.37 -11.27 8.87
C TRP A 78 -0.40 -10.56 7.51
N PRO A 79 0.65 -9.89 7.02
CA PRO A 79 0.66 -9.29 5.68
C PRO A 79 0.42 -10.32 4.57
N ILE A 80 0.95 -11.55 4.72
CA ILE A 80 0.73 -12.64 3.76
C ILE A 80 -0.73 -13.09 3.79
N ILE A 81 -1.33 -13.19 4.98
CA ILE A 81 -2.73 -13.56 5.15
C ILE A 81 -3.65 -12.49 4.55
N VAL A 82 -3.35 -11.20 4.76
CA VAL A 82 -4.11 -10.08 4.17
C VAL A 82 -3.98 -10.08 2.64
N ALA A 83 -2.79 -10.34 2.10
CA ALA A 83 -2.58 -10.46 0.65
C ALA A 83 -3.38 -11.64 0.06
N PHE A 84 -3.40 -12.78 0.75
CA PHE A 84 -4.20 -13.94 0.35
C PHE A 84 -5.70 -13.64 0.43
N ALA A 85 -6.16 -12.94 1.47
CA ALA A 85 -7.54 -12.49 1.60
C ALA A 85 -7.96 -11.57 0.44
N ALA A 86 -7.09 -10.65 0.03
CA ALA A 86 -7.32 -9.78 -1.13
C ALA A 86 -7.43 -10.59 -2.43
N PHE A 87 -6.59 -11.61 -2.61
CA PHE A 87 -6.69 -12.52 -3.75
C PHE A 87 -8.04 -13.27 -3.76
N VAL A 88 -8.45 -13.84 -2.62
CA VAL A 88 -9.73 -14.56 -2.48
C VAL A 88 -10.91 -13.60 -2.73
N PHE A 89 -10.84 -12.37 -2.24
CA PHE A 89 -11.85 -11.34 -2.51
C PHE A 89 -11.99 -11.07 -4.01
N LEU A 90 -10.89 -10.79 -4.72
CA LEU A 90 -10.90 -10.53 -6.16
C LEU A 90 -11.39 -11.73 -6.96
N PHE A 91 -10.99 -12.94 -6.57
CA PHE A 91 -11.47 -14.17 -7.18
C PHE A 91 -12.97 -14.36 -6.94
N GLY A 92 -13.45 -13.99 -5.75
CA GLY A 92 -14.87 -14.03 -5.39
C GLY A 92 -15.72 -13.08 -6.21
N VAL A 93 -15.21 -11.87 -6.53
CA VAL A 93 -15.90 -10.91 -7.42
C VAL A 93 -16.24 -11.53 -8.77
N ILE A 94 -15.36 -12.37 -9.29
CA ILE A 94 -15.51 -12.99 -10.63
C ILE A 94 -16.35 -14.27 -10.57
N THR A 95 -16.29 -15.01 -9.46
CA THR A 95 -16.82 -16.39 -9.41
C THR A 95 -18.06 -16.53 -8.55
N SER A 96 -18.08 -16.08 -7.30
CA SER A 96 -19.16 -16.34 -6.35
C SER A 96 -19.20 -15.35 -5.20
N TRP A 97 -20.42 -14.90 -4.88
CA TRP A 97 -20.69 -14.03 -3.73
C TRP A 97 -20.24 -14.64 -2.39
N ILE A 98 -20.30 -15.95 -2.25
CA ILE A 98 -19.86 -16.66 -1.03
C ILE A 98 -18.35 -16.56 -0.85
N ILE A 99 -17.58 -16.75 -1.93
CA ILE A 99 -16.11 -16.63 -1.93
C ILE A 99 -15.70 -15.18 -1.64
N LEU A 100 -16.42 -14.21 -2.20
CA LEU A 100 -16.19 -12.78 -1.93
C LEU A 100 -16.33 -12.48 -0.43
N GLN A 101 -17.43 -12.90 0.20
CA GLN A 101 -17.65 -12.70 1.64
C GLN A 101 -16.57 -13.36 2.49
N PHE A 102 -16.12 -14.55 2.10
CA PHE A 102 -15.02 -15.25 2.79
C PHE A 102 -13.72 -14.45 2.70
N GLY A 103 -13.40 -13.90 1.52
CA GLY A 103 -12.25 -13.01 1.33
C GLY A 103 -12.31 -11.75 2.21
N VAL A 104 -13.49 -11.11 2.28
CA VAL A 104 -13.72 -9.94 3.16
C VAL A 104 -13.51 -10.32 4.64
N GLY A 105 -14.13 -11.42 5.09
CA GLY A 105 -13.99 -11.88 6.48
C GLY A 105 -12.54 -12.18 6.86
N LEU A 106 -11.83 -12.91 6.01
CA LEU A 106 -10.42 -13.23 6.21
C LEU A 106 -9.54 -11.95 6.24
N GLY A 107 -9.85 -10.98 5.39
CA GLY A 107 -9.16 -9.68 5.36
C GLY A 107 -9.35 -8.89 6.64
N ILE A 108 -10.58 -8.80 7.14
CA ILE A 108 -10.90 -8.10 8.41
C ILE A 108 -10.17 -8.77 9.58
N ILE A 109 -10.19 -10.10 9.66
CA ILE A 109 -9.49 -10.85 10.72
C ILE A 109 -7.98 -10.62 10.60
N GLY A 110 -7.41 -10.70 9.41
CA GLY A 110 -5.98 -10.49 9.18
C GLY A 110 -5.52 -9.09 9.58
N ILE A 111 -6.25 -8.05 9.19
CA ILE A 111 -5.96 -6.66 9.56
C ILE A 111 -6.11 -6.46 11.08
N TYR A 112 -7.15 -7.03 11.70
CA TYR A 112 -7.37 -6.91 13.14
C TYR A 112 -6.24 -7.54 13.95
N LEU A 113 -5.81 -8.75 13.56
CA LEU A 113 -4.74 -9.46 14.25
C LEU A 113 -3.37 -8.81 13.99
N TYR A 114 -3.13 -8.31 12.78
CA TYR A 114 -1.97 -7.48 12.47
C TYR A 114 -1.91 -6.20 13.33
N ALA A 115 -3.05 -5.51 13.49
CA ALA A 115 -3.13 -4.30 14.32
C ALA A 115 -2.93 -4.56 15.82
N LYS A 116 -3.18 -5.80 16.28
CA LYS A 116 -2.92 -6.23 17.66
C LYS A 116 -1.46 -6.59 17.93
N GLU A 117 -0.68 -6.83 16.90
CA GLU A 117 0.74 -7.13 17.04
C GLU A 117 1.46 -5.91 17.62
N ASN A 118 2.16 -6.11 18.75
CA ASN A 118 2.89 -5.03 19.40
C ASN A 118 4.19 -4.77 18.63
N PHE A 119 4.14 -3.85 17.69
CA PHE A 119 5.34 -3.33 17.03
C PHE A 119 6.07 -2.39 17.99
N VAL A 120 7.08 -2.89 18.69
CA VAL A 120 8.05 -2.04 19.38
C VAL A 120 9.04 -1.53 18.32
N ALA A 121 8.60 -0.58 17.51
CA ALA A 121 9.48 0.11 16.60
C ALA A 121 10.26 1.18 17.38
N LYS A 122 11.48 0.89 17.80
CA LYS A 122 12.49 1.94 17.91
C LYS A 122 12.57 2.55 16.50
N GLU A 123 12.31 3.84 16.36
CA GLU A 123 12.30 4.54 15.08
C GLU A 123 13.71 4.50 14.44
N PRO A 124 14.07 3.53 13.59
CA PRO A 124 15.33 3.59 12.89
C PRO A 124 15.22 4.72 11.86
N LYS A 125 16.05 5.74 12.03
CA LYS A 125 16.23 6.77 11.02
C LYS A 125 17.22 6.24 9.99
N SER A 126 16.90 6.39 8.71
CA SER A 126 17.86 6.11 7.66
C SER A 126 19.02 7.11 7.77
N GLU A 127 20.24 6.60 7.97
CA GLU A 127 21.45 7.43 8.06
C GLU A 127 22.13 7.65 6.70
N LYS A 128 21.64 6.99 5.64
CA LYS A 128 22.30 7.00 4.32
C LYS A 128 21.51 7.79 3.26
N TRP A 129 22.28 8.50 2.43
CA TRP A 129 21.76 9.12 1.21
C TRP A 129 21.02 8.05 0.33
N PRO A 130 19.88 8.35 -0.32
CA PRO A 130 19.23 9.67 -0.42
C PRO A 130 18.24 10.00 0.72
N PHE A 131 18.04 9.12 1.68
CA PHE A 131 16.98 9.23 2.70
C PHE A 131 17.52 9.55 4.09
N GLU A 132 18.66 10.25 4.18
CA GLU A 132 19.21 10.68 5.46
C GLU A 132 18.17 11.40 6.32
N LYS A 133 18.09 10.97 7.59
CA LYS A 133 17.18 11.56 8.60
C LYS A 133 15.67 11.38 8.30
N VAL A 134 15.30 10.64 7.26
CA VAL A 134 13.89 10.31 7.01
C VAL A 134 13.49 9.11 7.88
N ASN A 135 12.43 9.29 8.65
CA ASN A 135 11.84 8.20 9.42
C ASN A 135 11.32 7.11 8.48
N ASN A 136 11.61 5.84 8.79
CA ASN A 136 11.17 4.70 7.97
C ASN A 136 9.66 4.64 7.78
N MET A 137 8.86 5.12 8.76
CA MET A 137 7.41 5.22 8.60
C MET A 137 7.03 6.23 7.51
N LYS A 138 7.73 7.37 7.42
CA LYS A 138 7.50 8.35 6.33
C LYS A 138 7.89 7.75 4.99
N LEU A 139 9.00 7.04 4.92
CA LEU A 139 9.43 6.36 3.71
C LEU A 139 8.40 5.33 3.26
N GLY A 140 7.87 4.53 4.20
CA GLY A 140 6.80 3.58 3.93
C GLY A 140 5.54 4.24 3.35
N VAL A 141 5.11 5.38 3.93
CA VAL A 141 3.97 6.16 3.40
C VAL A 141 4.27 6.69 2.00
N TRP A 142 5.48 7.15 1.70
CA TRP A 142 5.85 7.63 0.36
C TRP A 142 5.82 6.52 -0.68
N ILE A 143 6.33 5.32 -0.33
CA ILE A 143 6.27 4.15 -1.22
C ILE A 143 4.82 3.74 -1.45
N PHE A 144 3.99 3.74 -0.39
CA PHE A 144 2.56 3.48 -0.50
C PHE A 144 1.88 4.48 -1.46
N LEU A 145 2.09 5.79 -1.27
CA LEU A 145 1.53 6.81 -2.15
C LEU A 145 2.01 6.66 -3.60
N ALA A 146 3.27 6.29 -3.82
CA ALA A 146 3.78 6.03 -5.16
C ALA A 146 3.06 4.82 -5.81
N SER A 147 2.79 3.76 -5.07
CA SER A 147 2.02 2.61 -5.55
C SER A 147 0.58 2.99 -5.91
N GLU A 148 -0.06 3.85 -5.12
CA GLU A 148 -1.41 4.37 -5.39
C GLU A 148 -1.46 5.21 -6.67
N ILE A 149 -0.44 6.05 -6.91
CA ILE A 149 -0.33 6.81 -8.16
C ILE A 149 -0.25 5.87 -9.36
N ILE A 150 0.56 4.81 -9.28
CA ILE A 150 0.69 3.81 -10.36
C ILE A 150 -0.65 3.09 -10.56
N PHE A 151 -1.31 2.68 -9.49
CA PHE A 151 -2.59 1.98 -9.53
C PHE A 151 -3.69 2.82 -10.21
N PHE A 152 -3.89 4.07 -9.76
CA PHE A 152 -4.87 4.96 -10.39
C PHE A 152 -4.49 5.35 -11.81
N SER A 153 -3.21 5.51 -12.10
CA SER A 153 -2.74 5.77 -13.48
C SER A 153 -3.06 4.61 -14.41
N ALA A 154 -2.95 3.37 -13.95
CA ALA A 154 -3.35 2.19 -14.73
C ALA A 154 -4.85 2.16 -14.99
N LEU A 155 -5.70 2.47 -13.99
CA LEU A 155 -7.16 2.56 -14.16
C LEU A 155 -7.55 3.65 -15.16
N LEU A 156 -6.98 4.84 -15.04
CA LEU A 156 -7.23 5.95 -15.97
C LEU A 156 -6.70 5.64 -17.37
N GLY A 157 -5.53 5.01 -17.48
CA GLY A 157 -4.98 4.57 -18.76
C GLY A 157 -5.87 3.55 -19.46
N ALA A 158 -6.38 2.57 -18.72
CA ALA A 158 -7.37 1.61 -19.23
C ALA A 158 -8.65 2.29 -19.69
N TYR A 159 -9.17 3.26 -18.93
CA TYR A 159 -10.33 4.05 -19.31
C TYR A 159 -10.08 4.83 -20.62
N ILE A 160 -8.95 5.52 -20.74
CA ILE A 160 -8.59 6.29 -21.94
C ILE A 160 -8.47 5.36 -23.13
N PHE A 161 -7.83 4.21 -22.98
CA PHE A 161 -7.68 3.22 -24.02
C PHE A 161 -9.03 2.68 -24.52
N VAL A 162 -9.91 2.28 -23.59
CA VAL A 162 -11.25 1.77 -23.91
C VAL A 162 -12.07 2.84 -24.63
N ARG A 163 -12.05 4.08 -24.11
CA ARG A 163 -12.77 5.21 -24.71
C ARG A 163 -12.28 5.52 -26.11
N ALA A 164 -10.98 5.55 -26.33
CA ALA A 164 -10.39 5.86 -27.63
C ALA A 164 -10.66 4.79 -28.71
N ASN A 165 -10.85 3.53 -28.28
CA ASN A 165 -11.12 2.42 -29.20
C ASN A 165 -12.63 2.08 -29.31
N SER A 166 -13.51 2.81 -28.64
CA SER A 166 -14.97 2.59 -28.73
C SER A 166 -15.55 3.35 -29.91
N ALA A 167 -16.37 2.67 -30.71
CA ALA A 167 -17.04 3.25 -31.87
C ALA A 167 -18.07 4.34 -31.48
N SER A 168 -18.66 4.22 -30.29
CA SER A 168 -19.56 5.22 -29.72
C SER A 168 -19.29 5.38 -28.25
N TRP A 169 -19.19 6.64 -27.79
CA TRP A 169 -19.04 6.97 -26.38
C TRP A 169 -20.03 8.09 -26.03
N PRO A 170 -20.80 7.98 -24.94
CA PRO A 170 -21.78 8.98 -24.57
C PRO A 170 -21.12 10.35 -24.37
N ALA A 171 -21.81 11.40 -24.74
CA ALA A 171 -21.32 12.76 -24.56
C ALA A 171 -21.22 13.12 -23.08
N PRO A 172 -20.25 13.96 -22.67
CA PRO A 172 -20.20 14.50 -21.33
C PRO A 172 -21.50 15.24 -21.01
N GLY A 173 -22.19 14.88 -19.93
CA GLY A 173 -23.47 15.50 -19.54
C GLY A 173 -24.72 14.75 -20.00
N GLU A 174 -24.57 13.71 -20.81
CA GLU A 174 -25.72 12.86 -21.20
C GLU A 174 -26.17 11.97 -20.04
N PHE A 175 -25.24 11.49 -19.21
CA PHE A 175 -25.50 10.66 -18.03
C PHE A 175 -24.92 11.24 -16.75
N LEU A 176 -23.98 12.19 -16.83
CA LEU A 176 -23.27 12.73 -15.69
C LEU A 176 -23.62 14.21 -15.49
N SER A 177 -24.08 14.55 -14.31
CA SER A 177 -24.31 15.94 -13.91
C SER A 177 -22.97 16.64 -13.62
N LEU A 178 -22.63 17.63 -14.43
CA LEU A 178 -21.46 18.49 -14.20
C LEU A 178 -21.52 19.17 -12.83
N GLN A 179 -22.73 19.50 -12.38
CA GLN A 179 -22.96 20.15 -11.09
C GLN A 179 -22.56 19.26 -9.92
N HIS A 180 -22.95 17.96 -9.94
CA HIS A 180 -22.54 17.01 -8.90
C HIS A 180 -21.01 16.82 -8.88
N GLY A 181 -20.38 16.71 -10.04
CA GLY A 181 -18.93 16.60 -10.15
C GLY A 181 -18.18 17.82 -9.60
N ALA A 182 -18.64 19.02 -9.95
CA ALA A 182 -18.04 20.27 -9.46
C ALA A 182 -18.20 20.41 -7.94
N THR A 183 -19.41 20.15 -7.41
CA THR A 183 -19.68 20.20 -5.97
C THR A 183 -18.80 19.21 -5.20
N ASN A 184 -18.70 17.98 -5.67
CA ASN A 184 -17.85 16.95 -5.05
C ASN A 184 -16.37 17.35 -5.07
N THR A 185 -15.89 17.93 -6.15
CA THR A 185 -14.51 18.42 -6.25
C THR A 185 -14.26 19.52 -5.22
N PHE A 186 -15.18 20.48 -5.08
CA PHE A 186 -15.06 21.57 -4.11
C PHE A 186 -15.05 21.05 -2.66
N ILE A 187 -15.92 20.08 -2.34
CA ILE A 187 -15.97 19.44 -1.03
C ILE A 187 -14.63 18.78 -0.69
N LEU A 188 -14.06 18.02 -1.62
CA LEU A 188 -12.79 17.32 -1.40
C LEU A 188 -11.59 18.27 -1.30
N LEU A 189 -11.55 19.34 -2.11
CA LEU A 189 -10.51 20.38 -1.98
C LEU A 189 -10.57 21.05 -0.61
N THR A 190 -11.77 21.39 -0.15
CA THR A 190 -11.97 21.98 1.18
C THR A 190 -11.58 20.99 2.28
N SER A 191 -11.92 19.71 2.14
CA SER A 191 -11.51 18.65 3.06
C SER A 191 -9.99 18.51 3.14
N SER A 192 -9.29 18.56 2.01
CA SER A 192 -7.81 18.54 1.98
C SER A 192 -7.21 19.74 2.71
N PHE A 193 -7.79 20.93 2.53
CA PHE A 193 -7.37 22.14 3.24
C PHE A 193 -7.55 22.00 4.76
N THR A 194 -8.70 21.49 5.22
CA THR A 194 -8.95 21.28 6.66
C THR A 194 -8.02 20.23 7.27
N ALA A 195 -7.62 19.20 6.52
CA ALA A 195 -6.63 18.22 6.94
C ALA A 195 -5.23 18.86 7.14
N ILE A 196 -4.83 19.79 6.26
CA ILE A 196 -3.58 20.56 6.43
C ILE A 196 -3.63 21.43 7.68
N ILE A 197 -4.77 22.08 7.95
CA ILE A 197 -4.98 22.87 9.17
C ILE A 197 -4.84 21.97 10.42
N ALA A 198 -5.40 20.76 10.40
CA ALA A 198 -5.23 19.79 11.49
C ALA A 198 -3.75 19.50 11.77
N LEU A 199 -2.94 19.31 10.71
CA LEU A 199 -1.50 19.10 10.85
C LEU A 199 -0.79 20.32 11.43
N MET A 200 -1.18 21.53 11.05
CA MET A 200 -0.63 22.77 11.63
C MET A 200 -0.92 22.87 13.13
N PHE A 201 -2.16 22.60 13.54
CA PHE A 201 -2.52 22.57 14.96
C PHE A 201 -1.82 21.45 15.74
N ALA A 202 -1.58 20.30 15.10
CA ALA A 202 -0.80 19.23 15.71
C ALA A 202 0.65 19.66 16.00
N LYS A 203 1.30 20.39 15.08
CA LYS A 203 2.64 20.93 15.27
C LYS A 203 2.73 21.99 16.37
N THR A 204 1.65 22.71 16.63
CA THR A 204 1.57 23.72 17.71
C THR A 204 1.00 23.16 19.03
N ASN A 205 0.83 21.83 19.14
CA ASN A 205 0.25 21.14 20.31
C ASN A 205 -1.15 21.63 20.71
N SER A 206 -1.92 22.19 19.79
CA SER A 206 -3.29 22.65 20.05
C SER A 206 -4.31 21.52 19.86
N LYS A 207 -4.57 20.74 20.89
CA LYS A 207 -5.52 19.61 20.85
C LYS A 207 -6.90 20.00 20.31
N ARG A 208 -7.45 21.14 20.78
CA ARG A 208 -8.78 21.63 20.34
C ARG A 208 -8.80 21.93 18.85
N GLY A 209 -7.74 22.57 18.33
CA GLY A 209 -7.60 22.87 16.90
C GLY A 209 -7.54 21.59 16.04
N VAL A 210 -6.76 20.60 16.47
CA VAL A 210 -6.65 19.29 15.79
C VAL A 210 -8.02 18.62 15.70
N VAL A 211 -8.70 18.50 16.86
CA VAL A 211 -10.01 17.84 16.94
C VAL A 211 -11.05 18.55 16.05
N ALA A 212 -11.15 19.88 16.13
CA ALA A 212 -12.10 20.63 15.31
C ALA A 212 -11.83 20.49 13.81
N SER A 213 -10.56 20.57 13.39
CA SER A 213 -10.17 20.43 11.99
C SER A 213 -10.41 19.01 11.46
N LEU A 214 -10.09 17.97 12.25
CA LEU A 214 -10.36 16.58 11.86
C LEU A 214 -11.85 16.28 11.78
N LEU A 215 -12.68 16.82 12.69
CA LEU A 215 -14.14 16.72 12.63
C LEU A 215 -14.68 17.35 11.35
N LEU A 216 -14.19 18.53 11.00
CA LEU A 216 -14.61 19.20 9.76
C LEU A 216 -14.20 18.37 8.52
N THR A 217 -12.97 17.84 8.50
CA THR A 217 -12.51 16.94 7.44
C THR A 217 -13.40 15.70 7.33
N LEU A 218 -13.73 15.08 8.47
CA LEU A 218 -14.60 13.90 8.52
C LEU A 218 -16.00 14.23 8.01
N THR A 219 -16.59 15.34 8.44
CA THR A 219 -17.93 15.79 8.00
C THR A 219 -17.95 16.01 6.50
N LEU A 220 -16.96 16.71 5.93
CA LEU A 220 -16.86 16.93 4.49
C LEU A 220 -16.71 15.62 3.72
N GLY A 221 -15.93 14.69 4.23
CA GLY A 221 -15.80 13.37 3.61
C GLY A 221 -17.10 12.55 3.64
N ILE A 222 -17.87 12.62 4.73
CA ILE A 222 -19.19 11.98 4.82
C ILE A 222 -20.16 12.63 3.81
N VAL A 223 -20.19 13.96 3.73
CA VAL A 223 -21.03 14.70 2.75
C VAL A 223 -20.66 14.28 1.32
N PHE A 224 -19.37 14.13 1.01
CA PHE A 224 -18.94 13.61 -0.29
C PHE A 224 -19.50 12.21 -0.58
N ILE A 225 -19.41 11.27 0.37
CA ILE A 225 -19.94 9.91 0.18
C ILE A 225 -21.45 9.93 -0.01
N ILE A 226 -22.19 10.71 0.77
CA ILE A 226 -23.65 10.83 0.63
C ILE A 226 -24.01 11.38 -0.75
N ASN A 227 -23.36 12.46 -1.19
CA ASN A 227 -23.60 13.06 -2.49
C ASN A 227 -23.24 12.10 -3.64
N LYS A 228 -22.18 11.30 -3.48
CA LYS A 228 -21.80 10.29 -4.47
C LYS A 228 -22.78 9.12 -4.53
N MET A 229 -23.30 8.70 -3.39
CA MET A 229 -24.37 7.70 -3.34
C MET A 229 -25.64 8.19 -4.03
N SER A 230 -26.07 9.45 -3.78
CA SER A 230 -27.23 10.04 -4.45
C SER A 230 -27.07 10.05 -5.98
N GLU A 231 -25.88 10.44 -6.47
CA GLU A 231 -25.57 10.39 -7.90
C GLU A 231 -25.68 8.97 -8.48
N TRP A 232 -25.19 7.96 -7.75
CA TRP A 232 -25.30 6.57 -8.19
C TRP A 232 -26.75 6.08 -8.20
N PHE A 233 -27.57 6.45 -7.21
CA PHE A 233 -29.00 6.11 -7.19
C PHE A 233 -29.75 6.71 -8.37
N GLU A 234 -29.51 7.98 -8.71
CA GLU A 234 -30.08 8.61 -9.92
C GLU A 234 -29.71 7.84 -11.19
N LEU A 235 -28.43 7.43 -11.32
CA LEU A 235 -27.97 6.64 -12.46
C LEU A 235 -28.68 5.28 -12.53
N PHE A 236 -28.87 4.61 -11.40
CA PHE A 236 -29.57 3.33 -11.34
C PHE A 236 -31.04 3.45 -11.74
N GLU A 237 -31.74 4.51 -11.32
CA GLU A 237 -33.14 4.80 -11.73
C GLU A 237 -33.26 5.02 -13.23
N HIS A 238 -32.26 5.60 -13.88
CA HIS A 238 -32.20 5.76 -15.33
C HIS A 238 -31.71 4.49 -16.06
N GLY A 239 -31.52 3.37 -15.36
CA GLY A 239 -31.06 2.12 -15.95
C GLY A 239 -29.57 2.07 -16.30
N PHE A 240 -28.81 3.08 -15.87
CA PHE A 240 -27.36 3.11 -16.05
C PHE A 240 -26.68 2.34 -14.90
N VAL A 241 -26.50 1.04 -15.10
CA VAL A 241 -25.91 0.11 -14.12
C VAL A 241 -24.55 -0.39 -14.60
N PHE A 242 -23.81 -1.03 -13.74
CA PHE A 242 -22.46 -1.55 -14.05
C PHE A 242 -22.44 -2.42 -15.32
N SER A 243 -23.50 -3.17 -15.59
CA SER A 243 -23.62 -4.05 -16.77
C SER A 243 -24.15 -3.37 -18.03
N SER A 244 -24.46 -2.06 -18.00
CA SER A 244 -25.04 -1.34 -19.15
C SER A 244 -24.06 -1.05 -20.29
N GLY A 245 -22.82 -1.53 -20.19
CA GLY A 245 -21.79 -1.40 -21.21
C GLY A 245 -20.48 -0.81 -20.70
N LEU A 246 -19.48 -0.72 -21.58
CA LEU A 246 -18.14 -0.25 -21.24
C LEU A 246 -18.08 1.15 -20.60
N PRO A 247 -18.87 2.15 -21.03
CA PRO A 247 -18.90 3.46 -20.38
C PRO A 247 -19.34 3.38 -18.92
N ALA A 248 -20.43 2.66 -18.64
CA ALA A 248 -20.95 2.48 -17.31
C ALA A 248 -20.00 1.69 -16.41
N SER A 249 -19.52 0.55 -16.89
CA SER A 249 -18.53 -0.28 -16.16
C SER A 249 -17.29 0.51 -15.79
N SER A 250 -16.75 1.29 -16.72
CA SER A 250 -15.56 2.12 -16.49
C SER A 250 -15.82 3.21 -15.45
N TYR A 251 -16.96 3.87 -15.53
CA TYR A 251 -17.37 4.92 -14.59
C TYR A 251 -17.52 4.37 -13.17
N PHE A 252 -18.30 3.30 -12.98
CA PHE A 252 -18.53 2.70 -11.66
C PHE A 252 -17.25 2.09 -11.09
N LEU A 253 -16.38 1.51 -11.93
CA LEU A 253 -15.11 0.96 -11.48
C LEU A 253 -14.21 2.08 -10.91
N ILE A 254 -13.96 3.13 -11.68
CA ILE A 254 -13.05 4.21 -11.26
C ILE A 254 -13.61 4.95 -10.04
N THR A 255 -14.90 5.33 -10.10
CA THR A 255 -15.51 6.08 -8.99
C THR A 255 -15.74 5.21 -7.76
N GLY A 256 -15.99 3.90 -7.91
CA GLY A 256 -16.13 2.95 -6.83
C GLY A 256 -14.82 2.70 -6.11
N VAL A 257 -13.74 2.48 -6.85
CA VAL A 257 -12.39 2.34 -6.27
C VAL A 257 -11.99 3.62 -5.54
N HIS A 258 -12.20 4.80 -6.15
CA HIS A 258 -11.93 6.08 -5.51
C HIS A 258 -12.78 6.28 -4.25
N GLY A 259 -14.07 5.99 -4.31
CA GLY A 259 -14.96 6.05 -3.15
C GLY A 259 -14.53 5.11 -2.02
N GLY A 260 -14.05 3.92 -2.35
CA GLY A 260 -13.45 2.97 -1.41
C GLY A 260 -12.23 3.55 -0.71
N HIS A 261 -11.34 4.23 -1.43
CA HIS A 261 -10.16 4.91 -0.84
C HIS A 261 -10.58 6.05 0.08
N VAL A 262 -11.58 6.85 -0.30
CA VAL A 262 -12.13 7.89 0.58
C VAL A 262 -12.70 7.27 1.86
N LEU A 263 -13.44 6.17 1.76
CA LEU A 263 -14.00 5.46 2.92
C LEU A 263 -12.90 4.97 3.86
N ILE A 264 -11.83 4.35 3.32
CA ILE A 264 -10.67 3.93 4.11
C ILE A 264 -10.03 5.14 4.81
N GLY A 265 -9.87 6.26 4.11
CA GLY A 265 -9.36 7.50 4.69
C GLY A 265 -10.22 8.01 5.86
N LEU A 266 -11.55 7.98 5.73
CA LEU A 266 -12.48 8.33 6.80
C LEU A 266 -12.34 7.40 8.02
N LEU A 267 -12.21 6.10 7.79
CA LEU A 267 -11.99 5.12 8.87
C LEU A 267 -10.67 5.39 9.62
N ILE A 268 -9.62 5.76 8.91
CA ILE A 268 -8.34 6.15 9.53
C ILE A 268 -8.51 7.42 10.39
N ILE A 269 -9.24 8.44 9.88
CA ILE A 269 -9.52 9.66 10.65
C ILE A 269 -10.33 9.35 11.90
N ILE A 270 -11.37 8.51 11.80
CA ILE A 270 -12.16 8.05 12.96
C ILE A 270 -11.26 7.34 13.98
N PHE A 271 -10.40 6.44 13.51
CA PHE A 271 -9.46 5.74 14.41
C PHE A 271 -8.52 6.72 15.13
N LEU A 272 -7.98 7.70 14.42
CA LEU A 272 -7.13 8.74 15.03
C LEU A 272 -7.89 9.61 16.02
N PHE A 273 -9.19 9.84 15.80
CA PHE A 273 -10.04 10.61 16.68
C PHE A 273 -10.38 9.87 17.98
N LEU A 274 -10.53 8.54 17.91
CA LEU A 274 -10.85 7.70 19.07
C LEU A 274 -9.63 7.39 19.96
N ARG A 275 -8.41 7.68 19.50
CA ARG A 275 -7.15 7.46 20.22
C ARG A 275 -6.63 8.73 20.87
#